data_c24dca155ebd3913c9d58072f69ec15e
#
_entry.id   c24dca155ebd3913c9d58072f69ec15e
#
_cell.length_a   1.000
_cell.length_b   1.000
_cell.length_c   1.000
_cell.angle_alpha   90.00
_cell.angle_beta   90.00
_cell.angle_gamma   90.00
#
_symmetry.space_group_name_H-M   'P 1'
#
loop_
_entity.id
_entity.type
_entity.pdbx_description
1 polymer ?
#
loop_
_entity_poly.entity_id
_entity_poly.type
_entity_poly.pdbx_seq_one_letter_code
_entity_poly.pdbx_strand_id
1 'polypeptide(L)'
;MQLTNLLALALTVGIAGTACSEDDTTEPTPVTANVRVVHASPDAPNVDVLVDNVVVLTNVPYEAASAYLAVPAGTRNFKVNATGTTTTVIDADVAVTSGMYYTVMATGPVASIQPLVLTDDLTNPAAGNVKVRLVHGAPSAPNVDIYVTAPGADISMTAPTLTDV
;
A
#
# COMPACT_ATOMS: atom_id res chain seq x y z
N MET A 1 -5.85 78.51 -54.57
CA MET A 1 -6.60 77.89 -55.64
C MET A 1 -6.02 76.47 -55.79
N GLN A 2 -6.73 75.50 -55.36
CA GLN A 2 -6.63 74.02 -55.60
C GLN A 2 -7.20 73.27 -54.37
N LEU A 3 -8.30 72.60 -54.60
CA LEU A 3 -8.99 71.71 -53.66
C LEU A 3 -8.21 70.43 -53.52
N THR A 4 -8.04 69.96 -52.29
CA THR A 4 -7.53 68.66 -51.98
C THR A 4 -8.62 67.77 -51.35
N ASN A 5 -9.04 66.74 -52.07
CA ASN A 5 -9.98 65.71 -51.63
C ASN A 5 -9.35 64.86 -50.54
N LEU A 6 -9.98 64.82 -49.37
CA LEU A 6 -9.68 63.79 -48.35
C LEU A 6 -10.46 62.51 -48.64
N LEU A 7 -9.77 61.47 -48.95
CA LEU A 7 -10.29 60.13 -49.05
C LEU A 7 -10.10 59.39 -47.65
N ALA A 8 -11.22 59.27 -46.94
CA ALA A 8 -11.21 58.56 -45.67
C ALA A 8 -11.21 57.04 -45.93
N LEU A 9 -10.11 56.33 -45.58
CA LEU A 9 -10.00 54.86 -45.60
C LEU A 9 -10.42 54.34 -44.23
N ALA A 10 -11.58 53.67 -44.13
CA ALA A 10 -12.04 53.01 -42.93
C ALA A 10 -11.34 51.62 -42.83
N LEU A 11 -10.45 51.50 -41.85
CA LEU A 11 -9.79 50.24 -41.52
C LEU A 11 -10.65 49.46 -40.52
N THR A 12 -11.36 48.43 -40.98
CA THR A 12 -12.08 47.49 -40.12
C THR A 12 -11.07 46.47 -39.54
N VAL A 13 -10.77 46.61 -38.25
CA VAL A 13 -9.99 45.62 -37.48
C VAL A 13 -10.92 44.48 -37.12
N GLY A 14 -10.76 43.34 -37.81
CA GLY A 14 -11.37 42.05 -37.45
C GLY A 14 -10.67 41.50 -36.22
N ILE A 15 -11.36 41.43 -35.09
CA ILE A 15 -10.89 40.70 -33.90
C ILE A 15 -11.13 39.23 -34.16
N ALA A 16 -10.07 38.48 -34.55
CA ALA A 16 -10.07 37.03 -34.52
C ALA A 16 -10.01 36.61 -33.06
N GLY A 17 -11.13 36.19 -32.52
CA GLY A 17 -11.18 35.51 -31.20
C GLY A 17 -10.47 34.17 -31.30
N THR A 18 -9.27 34.06 -30.73
CA THR A 18 -8.66 32.77 -30.42
C THR A 18 -9.46 32.11 -29.31
N ALA A 19 -10.33 31.16 -29.67
CA ALA A 19 -10.89 30.23 -28.71
C ALA A 19 -9.72 29.42 -28.16
N CYS A 20 -9.27 29.73 -26.94
CA CYS A 20 -8.50 28.81 -26.14
C CYS A 20 -9.42 27.58 -25.89
N SER A 21 -9.20 26.49 -26.58
CA SER A 21 -9.65 25.17 -26.10
C SER A 21 -8.89 24.94 -24.80
N GLU A 22 -9.56 25.07 -23.67
CA GLU A 22 -9.09 24.50 -22.43
C GLU A 22 -9.12 22.99 -22.68
N ASP A 23 -7.95 22.44 -22.98
CA ASP A 23 -7.71 21.00 -22.99
C ASP A 23 -7.78 20.58 -21.52
N ASP A 24 -8.99 20.25 -21.06
CA ASP A 24 -9.23 19.66 -19.74
C ASP A 24 -8.70 18.21 -19.78
N THR A 25 -7.37 18.11 -19.88
CA THR A 25 -6.66 16.86 -19.62
C THR A 25 -6.70 16.63 -18.11
N THR A 26 -7.88 16.21 -17.63
CA THR A 26 -8.01 15.58 -16.33
C THR A 26 -7.19 14.28 -16.42
N GLU A 27 -5.92 14.33 -15.98
CA GLU A 27 -5.13 13.11 -15.82
C GLU A 27 -5.95 12.14 -14.98
N PRO A 28 -6.17 10.90 -15.45
CA PRO A 28 -6.95 9.94 -14.68
C PRO A 28 -6.28 9.74 -13.34
N THR A 29 -7.02 10.00 -12.25
CA THR A 29 -6.54 9.74 -10.89
C THR A 29 -6.04 8.30 -10.83
N PRO A 30 -4.78 8.07 -10.45
CA PRO A 30 -4.22 6.72 -10.44
C PRO A 30 -5.05 5.82 -9.52
N VAL A 31 -5.56 4.73 -10.06
CA VAL A 31 -6.26 3.73 -9.29
C VAL A 31 -5.26 2.99 -8.41
N THR A 32 -5.36 3.15 -7.09
CA THR A 32 -4.42 2.62 -6.12
C THR A 32 -5.07 1.60 -5.18
N ALA A 33 -4.26 0.65 -4.70
CA ALA A 33 -4.50 -0.16 -3.52
C ALA A 33 -3.73 0.43 -2.34
N ASN A 34 -4.09 0.03 -1.13
CA ASN A 34 -3.43 0.46 0.10
C ASN A 34 -2.67 -0.73 0.69
N VAL A 35 -1.36 -0.62 0.82
CA VAL A 35 -0.51 -1.71 1.29
C VAL A 35 0.27 -1.25 2.51
N ARG A 36 0.20 -1.99 3.61
CA ARG A 36 1.13 -1.83 4.73
C ARG A 36 2.08 -3.01 4.79
N VAL A 37 3.27 -2.76 5.29
CA VAL A 37 4.32 -3.76 5.43
C VAL A 37 4.57 -4.02 6.90
N VAL A 38 4.78 -5.29 7.25
CA VAL A 38 5.17 -5.72 8.60
C VAL A 38 6.45 -6.54 8.51
N HIS A 39 7.45 -6.19 9.30
CA HIS A 39 8.67 -6.97 9.42
C HIS A 39 8.54 -7.96 10.58
N ALA A 40 8.29 -9.24 10.26
CA ALA A 40 8.08 -10.31 11.24
C ALA A 40 9.12 -11.45 11.13
N SER A 41 10.31 -11.16 10.60
CA SER A 41 11.44 -12.11 10.54
C SER A 41 12.43 -11.80 11.68
N PRO A 42 12.53 -12.67 12.70
CA PRO A 42 13.18 -12.31 13.97
C PRO A 42 14.72 -12.25 13.89
N ASP A 43 15.34 -12.90 12.92
CA ASP A 43 16.80 -12.95 12.72
C ASP A 43 17.27 -12.15 11.51
N ALA A 44 16.36 -11.51 10.77
CA ALA A 44 16.71 -10.63 9.67
C ALA A 44 17.15 -9.24 10.20
N PRO A 45 18.12 -8.59 9.56
CA PRO A 45 18.45 -7.20 9.85
C PRO A 45 17.29 -6.27 9.50
N ASN A 46 17.41 -4.98 9.83
CA ASN A 46 16.49 -3.98 9.30
C ASN A 46 16.44 -4.06 7.77
N VAL A 47 15.29 -3.77 7.20
CA VAL A 47 15.05 -3.94 5.76
C VAL A 47 14.58 -2.65 5.09
N ASP A 48 14.93 -2.55 3.80
CA ASP A 48 14.39 -1.56 2.87
C ASP A 48 13.35 -2.27 1.97
N VAL A 49 12.21 -1.62 1.74
CA VAL A 49 11.14 -2.18 0.91
C VAL A 49 11.00 -1.38 -0.36
N LEU A 50 10.94 -2.09 -1.48
CA LEU A 50 10.77 -1.52 -2.81
C LEU A 50 9.48 -2.04 -3.44
N VAL A 51 8.83 -1.17 -4.21
CA VAL A 51 7.72 -1.53 -5.10
C VAL A 51 8.12 -1.12 -6.51
N ASP A 52 8.09 -2.05 -7.45
CA ASP A 52 8.52 -1.85 -8.84
C ASP A 52 9.92 -1.21 -8.93
N ASN A 53 10.86 -1.65 -8.08
CA ASN A 53 12.22 -1.14 -7.89
C ASN A 53 12.33 0.29 -7.33
N VAL A 54 11.24 0.92 -6.89
CA VAL A 54 11.25 2.21 -6.19
C VAL A 54 11.23 1.95 -4.69
N VAL A 55 12.19 2.53 -3.95
CA VAL A 55 12.23 2.42 -2.48
C VAL A 55 11.05 3.18 -1.88
N VAL A 56 10.20 2.50 -1.14
CA VAL A 56 9.01 3.06 -0.48
C VAL A 56 9.14 3.11 1.05
N LEU A 57 9.96 2.24 1.63
CA LEU A 57 10.29 2.25 3.06
C LEU A 57 11.79 1.97 3.23
N THR A 58 12.40 2.59 4.21
CA THR A 58 13.82 2.38 4.57
C THR A 58 13.97 2.05 6.03
N ASN A 59 14.94 1.19 6.33
CA ASN A 59 15.38 0.90 7.68
C ASN A 59 14.24 0.41 8.60
N VAL A 60 13.37 -0.47 8.10
CA VAL A 60 12.26 -1.05 8.84
C VAL A 60 12.80 -2.10 9.81
N PRO A 61 12.73 -1.88 11.13
CA PRO A 61 13.23 -2.85 12.10
C PRO A 61 12.24 -4.01 12.30
N TYR A 62 12.74 -5.10 12.90
CA TYR A 62 11.89 -6.21 13.36
C TYR A 62 10.74 -5.71 14.26
N GLU A 63 9.57 -6.31 14.14
CA GLU A 63 8.29 -5.97 14.81
C GLU A 63 7.66 -4.64 14.36
N ALA A 64 8.28 -3.92 13.43
CA ALA A 64 7.66 -2.70 12.92
C ALA A 64 6.58 -2.98 11.88
N ALA A 65 5.53 -2.17 11.93
CA ALA A 65 4.49 -2.09 10.93
C ALA A 65 4.42 -0.66 10.35
N SER A 66 4.35 -0.54 9.04
CA SER A 66 4.18 0.75 8.37
C SER A 66 2.73 1.26 8.47
N ALA A 67 2.53 2.53 8.13
CA ALA A 67 1.21 3.00 7.68
C ALA A 67 0.85 2.36 6.34
N TYR A 68 -0.41 2.52 5.90
CA TYR A 68 -0.80 2.15 4.55
C TYR A 68 -0.19 3.10 3.52
N LEU A 69 0.45 2.53 2.52
CA LEU A 69 1.05 3.21 1.36
C LEU A 69 0.12 3.04 0.17
N ALA A 70 -0.10 4.10 -0.60
CA ALA A 70 -0.81 4.01 -1.87
C ALA A 70 0.12 3.39 -2.92
N VAL A 71 -0.29 2.26 -3.47
CA VAL A 71 0.44 1.50 -4.49
C VAL A 71 -0.45 1.40 -5.72
N PRO A 72 0.04 1.62 -6.96
CA PRO A 72 -0.76 1.45 -8.16
C PRO A 72 -1.39 0.05 -8.21
N ALA A 73 -2.68 -0.04 -8.58
CA ALA A 73 -3.36 -1.32 -8.71
C ALA A 73 -2.77 -2.16 -9.86
N GLY A 74 -2.98 -3.47 -9.78
CA GLY A 74 -2.44 -4.47 -10.71
C GLY A 74 -1.39 -5.36 -10.05
N THR A 75 -0.65 -6.13 -10.84
CA THR A 75 0.48 -6.91 -10.32
C THR A 75 1.67 -5.99 -10.10
N ARG A 76 2.20 -5.97 -8.87
CA ARG A 76 3.36 -5.16 -8.46
C ARG A 76 4.46 -6.05 -7.95
N ASN A 77 5.68 -5.73 -8.31
CA ASN A 77 6.83 -6.43 -7.79
C ASN A 77 7.25 -5.82 -6.45
N PHE A 78 7.20 -6.62 -5.39
CA PHE A 78 7.65 -6.25 -4.06
C PHE A 78 9.02 -6.87 -3.79
N LYS A 79 10.00 -6.03 -3.46
CA LYS A 79 11.33 -6.47 -3.05
C LYS A 79 11.63 -6.01 -1.63
N VAL A 80 12.30 -6.86 -0.90
CA VAL A 80 12.83 -6.55 0.44
C VAL A 80 14.33 -6.77 0.40
N ASN A 81 15.09 -5.71 0.70
CA ASN A 81 16.54 -5.75 0.77
C ASN A 81 17.00 -5.58 2.21
N ALA A 82 18.12 -6.18 2.56
CA ALA A 82 18.80 -5.81 3.80
C ALA A 82 19.22 -4.33 3.74
N THR A 83 18.88 -3.54 4.75
CA THR A 83 19.08 -2.08 4.77
C THR A 83 20.54 -1.69 4.44
N GLY A 84 20.66 -0.72 3.54
CA GLY A 84 21.97 -0.19 3.10
C GLY A 84 22.72 -1.12 2.13
N THR A 85 22.08 -2.19 1.65
CA THR A 85 22.65 -3.13 0.69
C THR A 85 21.74 -3.32 -0.53
N THR A 86 22.25 -4.02 -1.56
CA THR A 86 21.47 -4.49 -2.70
C THR A 86 21.09 -5.97 -2.58
N THR A 87 21.34 -6.58 -1.40
CA THR A 87 20.99 -7.98 -1.16
C THR A 87 19.48 -8.11 -0.97
N THR A 88 18.81 -8.71 -1.94
CA THR A 88 17.38 -8.98 -1.90
C THR A 88 17.10 -10.28 -1.16
N VAL A 89 16.24 -10.21 -0.15
CA VAL A 89 15.80 -11.37 0.66
C VAL A 89 14.39 -11.82 0.28
N ILE A 90 13.56 -10.93 -0.27
CA ILE A 90 12.27 -11.26 -0.87
C ILE A 90 12.19 -10.57 -2.23
N ASP A 91 11.73 -11.29 -3.26
CA ASP A 91 11.37 -10.78 -4.59
C ASP A 91 10.09 -11.49 -5.02
N ALA A 92 8.95 -10.79 -4.98
CA ALA A 92 7.66 -11.42 -5.22
C ALA A 92 6.68 -10.49 -5.95
N ASP A 93 5.95 -11.05 -6.89
CA ASP A 93 4.86 -10.36 -7.57
C ASP A 93 3.57 -10.55 -6.78
N VAL A 94 2.92 -9.44 -6.44
CA VAL A 94 1.67 -9.40 -5.68
C VAL A 94 0.61 -8.68 -6.49
N ALA A 95 -0.53 -9.33 -6.70
CA ALA A 95 -1.70 -8.71 -7.32
C ALA A 95 -2.47 -7.89 -6.28
N VAL A 96 -2.58 -6.58 -6.51
CA VAL A 96 -3.32 -5.66 -5.64
C VAL A 96 -4.45 -4.98 -6.42
N THR A 97 -5.65 -4.98 -5.85
CA THR A 97 -6.86 -4.44 -6.47
C THR A 97 -7.13 -3.02 -5.97
N SER A 98 -7.56 -2.15 -6.87
CA SER A 98 -7.92 -0.77 -6.54
C SER A 98 -8.91 -0.67 -5.37
N GLY A 99 -8.66 0.26 -4.46
CA GLY A 99 -9.49 0.52 -3.29
C GLY A 99 -9.38 -0.51 -2.16
N MET A 100 -8.70 -1.65 -2.40
CA MET A 100 -8.50 -2.69 -1.39
C MET A 100 -7.31 -2.37 -0.48
N TYR A 101 -7.33 -3.00 0.69
CA TYR A 101 -6.29 -2.89 1.71
C TYR A 101 -5.59 -4.21 1.90
N TYR A 102 -4.27 -4.16 2.03
CA TYR A 102 -3.43 -5.36 2.16
C TYR A 102 -2.39 -5.17 3.26
N THR A 103 -2.10 -6.25 3.97
CA THR A 103 -0.92 -6.37 4.83
C THR A 103 0.04 -7.36 4.20
N VAL A 104 1.26 -6.93 3.89
CA VAL A 104 2.35 -7.79 3.43
C VAL A 104 3.34 -7.95 4.57
N MET A 105 3.53 -9.17 5.03
CA MET A 105 4.42 -9.49 6.14
C MET A 105 5.63 -10.26 5.62
N ALA A 106 6.83 -9.84 6.03
CA ALA A 106 8.04 -10.65 5.86
C ALA A 106 8.15 -11.62 7.05
N THR A 107 7.95 -12.91 6.84
CA THR A 107 7.88 -13.94 7.90
C THR A 107 8.94 -15.01 7.73
N GLY A 108 9.25 -15.71 8.80
CA GLY A 108 10.22 -16.80 8.83
C GLY A 108 11.65 -16.34 9.10
N PRO A 109 12.59 -17.30 9.28
CA PRO A 109 14.00 -16.98 9.41
C PRO A 109 14.57 -16.42 8.10
N VAL A 110 15.59 -15.56 8.17
CA VAL A 110 16.16 -14.89 6.99
C VAL A 110 16.62 -15.85 5.90
N ALA A 111 17.07 -17.03 6.27
CA ALA A 111 17.50 -18.08 5.33
C ALA A 111 16.34 -18.66 4.48
N SER A 112 15.11 -18.51 4.92
CA SER A 112 13.88 -18.96 4.25
C SER A 112 12.72 -17.97 4.41
N ILE A 113 13.05 -16.70 4.45
CA ILE A 113 12.08 -15.60 4.60
C ILE A 113 11.09 -15.61 3.43
N GLN A 114 9.82 -15.42 3.73
CA GLN A 114 8.74 -15.44 2.73
C GLN A 114 7.76 -14.29 2.96
N PRO A 115 7.14 -13.78 1.89
CA PRO A 115 6.04 -12.83 2.01
C PRO A 115 4.74 -13.56 2.35
N LEU A 116 4.03 -13.10 3.38
CA LEU A 116 2.65 -13.46 3.66
C LEU A 116 1.76 -12.26 3.29
N VAL A 117 0.87 -12.46 2.31
CA VAL A 117 -0.02 -11.40 1.82
C VAL A 117 -1.42 -11.63 2.36
N LEU A 118 -1.96 -10.66 3.06
CA LEU A 118 -3.29 -10.69 3.67
C LEU A 118 -4.15 -9.56 3.11
N THR A 119 -5.38 -9.85 2.70
CA THR A 119 -6.38 -8.82 2.40
C THR A 119 -6.99 -8.33 3.72
N ASP A 120 -7.02 -7.02 3.92
CA ASP A 120 -7.52 -6.42 5.14
C ASP A 120 -9.00 -6.01 4.98
N ASP A 121 -9.83 -6.40 5.93
CA ASP A 121 -11.21 -5.97 6.03
C ASP A 121 -11.31 -4.83 7.07
N LEU A 122 -11.45 -3.59 6.57
CA LEU A 122 -11.57 -2.39 7.39
C LEU A 122 -13.04 -1.97 7.64
N THR A 123 -14.02 -2.81 7.31
CA THR A 123 -15.41 -2.51 7.62
C THR A 123 -15.62 -2.44 9.14
N ASN A 124 -16.43 -1.50 9.59
CA ASN A 124 -16.73 -1.37 11.01
C ASN A 124 -17.40 -2.63 11.56
N PRO A 125 -17.02 -3.13 12.73
CA PRO A 125 -17.77 -4.18 13.40
C PRO A 125 -19.15 -3.66 13.85
N ALA A 126 -20.06 -4.58 14.17
CA ALA A 126 -21.34 -4.22 14.78
C ALA A 126 -21.11 -3.43 16.09
N ALA A 127 -22.06 -2.55 16.45
CA ALA A 127 -21.99 -1.74 17.66
C ALA A 127 -21.75 -2.62 18.90
N GLY A 128 -20.81 -2.20 19.76
CA GLY A 128 -20.40 -2.94 20.95
C GLY A 128 -19.43 -4.09 20.72
N ASN A 129 -18.99 -4.33 19.49
CA ASN A 129 -18.02 -5.38 19.14
C ASN A 129 -16.70 -4.76 18.68
N VAL A 130 -15.65 -5.57 18.74
CA VAL A 130 -14.35 -5.32 18.11
C VAL A 130 -14.08 -6.38 17.06
N LYS A 131 -13.37 -6.01 16.00
CA LYS A 131 -12.90 -6.95 14.98
C LYS A 131 -11.41 -7.21 15.24
N VAL A 132 -11.05 -8.47 15.38
CA VAL A 132 -9.66 -8.90 15.65
C VAL A 132 -9.25 -9.90 14.58
N ARG A 133 -8.05 -9.71 14.02
CA ARG A 133 -7.36 -10.69 13.19
C ARG A 133 -6.18 -11.24 13.98
N LEU A 134 -6.06 -12.55 13.97
CA LEU A 134 -4.92 -13.25 14.54
C LEU A 134 -4.13 -13.88 13.39
N VAL A 135 -2.81 -13.77 13.45
CA VAL A 135 -1.90 -14.32 12.44
C VAL A 135 -0.81 -15.10 13.18
N HIS A 136 -0.73 -16.39 12.92
CA HIS A 136 0.40 -17.20 13.39
C HIS A 136 1.57 -17.00 12.41
N GLY A 137 2.51 -16.12 12.78
CA GLY A 137 3.65 -15.72 11.95
C GLY A 137 4.94 -16.50 12.24
N ALA A 138 4.91 -17.58 12.99
CA ALA A 138 6.08 -18.39 13.34
C ALA A 138 6.07 -19.74 12.59
N PRO A 139 6.57 -19.79 11.34
CA PRO A 139 6.43 -20.99 10.46
C PRO A 139 7.16 -22.22 10.97
N SER A 140 8.10 -22.08 11.91
CA SER A 140 8.80 -23.21 12.56
C SER A 140 8.12 -23.70 13.84
N ALA A 141 7.09 -23.01 14.34
CA ALA A 141 6.29 -23.46 15.47
C ALA A 141 5.17 -24.38 14.98
N PRO A 142 4.73 -25.35 15.80
CA PRO A 142 3.53 -26.14 15.48
C PRO A 142 2.30 -25.23 15.50
N ASN A 143 1.20 -25.72 14.90
CA ASN A 143 -0.09 -25.08 15.00
C ASN A 143 -0.46 -24.85 16.47
N VAL A 144 -1.15 -23.75 16.74
CA VAL A 144 -1.49 -23.29 18.09
C VAL A 144 -3.00 -23.15 18.27
N ASP A 145 -3.45 -23.38 19.49
CA ASP A 145 -4.81 -23.06 19.92
C ASP A 145 -4.83 -21.67 20.56
N ILE A 146 -5.84 -20.87 20.20
CA ILE A 146 -5.97 -19.51 20.64
C ILE A 146 -7.20 -19.37 21.56
N TYR A 147 -6.96 -18.78 22.73
CA TYR A 147 -7.99 -18.54 23.73
C TYR A 147 -8.23 -17.05 23.89
N VAL A 148 -9.49 -16.62 23.79
CA VAL A 148 -9.93 -15.26 24.11
C VAL A 148 -10.77 -15.35 25.37
N THR A 149 -10.22 -14.90 26.51
CA THR A 149 -10.82 -15.06 27.83
C THR A 149 -10.75 -13.75 28.62
N ALA A 150 -11.50 -13.68 29.72
CA ALA A 150 -11.29 -12.63 30.70
C ALA A 150 -9.88 -12.76 31.32
N PRO A 151 -9.28 -11.63 31.78
CA PRO A 151 -7.99 -11.66 32.48
C PRO A 151 -8.02 -12.62 33.69
N GLY A 152 -7.01 -13.51 33.76
CA GLY A 152 -6.87 -14.47 34.87
C GLY A 152 -7.75 -15.71 34.78
N ALA A 153 -8.43 -15.95 33.63
CA ALA A 153 -9.19 -17.18 33.43
C ALA A 153 -8.25 -18.40 33.35
N ASP A 154 -8.70 -19.54 33.90
CA ASP A 154 -8.00 -20.81 33.78
C ASP A 154 -8.30 -21.42 32.41
N ILE A 155 -7.29 -21.45 31.53
CA ILE A 155 -7.42 -21.99 30.17
C ILE A 155 -7.54 -23.53 30.17
N SER A 156 -7.15 -24.22 31.23
CA SER A 156 -7.26 -25.70 31.32
C SER A 156 -8.72 -26.17 31.33
N MET A 157 -9.64 -25.28 31.72
CA MET A 157 -11.08 -25.54 31.81
C MET A 157 -11.90 -24.82 30.72
N THR A 158 -11.21 -24.16 29.77
CA THR A 158 -11.84 -23.32 28.73
C THR A 158 -11.58 -23.94 27.37
N ALA A 159 -12.59 -24.04 26.53
CA ALA A 159 -12.39 -24.43 25.14
C ALA A 159 -11.65 -23.29 24.38
N PRO A 160 -10.73 -23.64 23.45
CA PRO A 160 -10.11 -22.62 22.63
C PRO A 160 -11.12 -21.89 21.73
N THR A 161 -10.87 -20.61 21.48
CA THR A 161 -11.67 -19.78 20.57
C THR A 161 -11.39 -20.13 19.13
N LEU A 162 -10.13 -20.41 18.81
CA LEU A 162 -9.67 -20.93 17.51
C LEU A 162 -8.73 -22.10 17.79
N THR A 163 -8.83 -23.12 16.97
CA THR A 163 -7.98 -24.33 17.04
C THR A 163 -7.13 -24.44 15.80
N ASP A 164 -5.93 -24.99 15.96
CA ASP A 164 -5.10 -25.45 14.84
C ASP A 164 -4.73 -24.32 13.85
N VAL A 165 -4.41 -23.13 14.39
CA VAL A 165 -4.04 -21.92 13.63
C VAL A 165 -2.60 -21.99 13.16
#